data_2b89747962a327ed69514e6c58a0e024
#
_entry.id   2b89747962a327ed69514e6c58a0e024
#
_cell.length_a   1.000
_cell.length_b   1.000
_cell.length_c   1.000
_cell.angle_alpha   90.00
_cell.angle_beta   90.00
_cell.angle_gamma   90.00
#
_symmetry.space_group_name_H-M   'P 1'
#
loop_
_entity.id
_entity.type
_entity.pdbx_description
1 polymer ?
#
loop_
_entity_poly.entity_id
_entity_poly.type
_entity_poly.pdbx_seq_one_letter_code
_entity_poly.pdbx_strand_id
1 'polypeptide(L)'
;MKNLSQKSIAFLAAVTLAAGCAGCKKQEAAKGKDAETEAVYAVNTYKISAGNLDEYLEFGGDVGAVNSVAVMPDMAGKVARFEVTVGQMVKKDQVLAYVDASRPGMNYSLSPVKAPISGRVVSLPPSVGSTVSQAVTVASIAQTDDLEIKVSVAERFVSRIAENQKAVVTFDAYPGVEFNAKVFEVSPVLDTTSRTMAIKLRIEPADKRIKVGMYARVRLITDSVKNAIVIPNTAIVTRDGKPYVFSVATQKTEEEEATVKLTPVTAGISVDNKTEIAEGLAAGDEIVIKGQTLLNDGAKVNIIAVTE
;
A
#
# COMPACT_ATOMS: atom_id res chain seq x y z
N MET A 1 -1.51 -44.55 -49.97
CA MET A 1 -2.32 -44.95 -51.14
C MET A 1 -2.69 -43.69 -51.87
N LYS A 2 -2.04 -43.56 -52.98
CA LYS A 2 -2.50 -43.23 -54.35
C LYS A 2 -3.00 -41.78 -54.46
N ASN A 3 -2.19 -40.88 -55.11
CA ASN A 3 -2.02 -40.75 -56.59
C ASN A 3 -3.23 -40.05 -57.19
N LEU A 4 -3.18 -39.06 -57.95
CA LEU A 4 -2.52 -38.71 -59.23
C LEU A 4 -3.32 -37.54 -59.75
N SER A 5 -2.80 -36.57 -60.25
CA SER A 5 -2.18 -36.20 -61.51
C SER A 5 -3.06 -35.41 -62.43
N GLN A 6 -2.42 -34.42 -62.93
CA GLN A 6 -2.15 -34.10 -64.34
C GLN A 6 -3.17 -33.17 -65.06
N LYS A 7 -2.63 -32.12 -65.53
CA LYS A 7 -2.14 -31.76 -66.87
C LYS A 7 -3.20 -31.00 -67.70
N SER A 8 -2.85 -29.85 -68.12
CA SER A 8 -2.36 -29.35 -69.40
C SER A 8 -3.45 -28.92 -70.43
N ILE A 9 -3.09 -27.89 -71.13
CA ILE A 9 -3.22 -27.54 -72.56
C ILE A 9 -3.74 -26.09 -72.69
N ALA A 10 -2.96 -25.06 -72.96
CA ALA A 10 -2.27 -24.58 -74.12
C ALA A 10 -3.17 -24.47 -75.39
N PHE A 11 -3.24 -23.29 -75.98
CA PHE A 11 -3.20 -22.91 -77.38
C PHE A 11 -3.88 -21.55 -77.59
N LEU A 12 -3.18 -20.52 -77.95
CA LEU A 12 -2.69 -20.01 -79.24
C LEU A 12 -3.74 -19.28 -80.08
N ALA A 13 -3.48 -18.07 -80.36
CA ALA A 13 -3.55 -17.32 -81.67
C ALA A 13 -3.68 -15.84 -81.38
N ALA A 14 -2.77 -15.07 -81.62
CA ALA A 14 -2.02 -14.36 -82.61
C ALA A 14 -2.93 -13.68 -83.68
N VAL A 15 -2.52 -12.47 -84.03
CA VAL A 15 -2.56 -11.79 -85.28
C VAL A 15 -3.35 -10.46 -85.34
N THR A 16 -2.53 -9.39 -85.34
CA THR A 16 -2.36 -8.24 -86.27
C THR A 16 -3.42 -7.13 -86.21
N LEU A 17 -3.15 -5.92 -86.43
CA LEU A 17 -2.12 -5.05 -87.05
C LEU A 17 -2.61 -3.59 -86.97
N ALA A 18 -1.69 -2.73 -86.82
CA ALA A 18 -1.48 -1.44 -87.48
C ALA A 18 -2.18 -0.13 -87.00
N ALA A 19 -1.30 0.72 -86.54
CA ALA A 19 -1.04 2.10 -86.97
C ALA A 19 -2.03 3.18 -86.61
N GLY A 20 -1.50 4.14 -85.87
CA GLY A 20 -2.05 5.48 -85.67
C GLY A 20 -1.10 6.34 -84.87
N CYS A 21 -0.18 6.99 -85.53
CA CYS A 21 0.75 7.98 -84.96
C CYS A 21 0.03 9.24 -84.50
N ALA A 22 0.71 9.85 -83.52
CA ALA A 22 0.80 11.31 -83.28
C ALA A 22 0.15 11.80 -81.99
N GLY A 23 1.04 12.33 -81.14
CA GLY A 23 0.60 13.22 -80.08
C GLY A 23 1.43 13.04 -78.77
N CYS A 24 2.76 13.11 -78.89
CA CYS A 24 3.58 13.38 -77.69
C CYS A 24 3.26 14.77 -77.14
N LYS A 25 2.43 14.81 -76.09
CA LYS A 25 2.44 15.97 -75.19
C LYS A 25 3.03 15.47 -73.91
N LYS A 26 4.30 15.83 -73.68
CA LYS A 26 5.05 15.65 -72.47
C LYS A 26 4.33 16.38 -71.34
N GLN A 27 3.55 15.63 -70.58
CA GLN A 27 2.97 16.17 -69.36
C GLN A 27 4.06 16.08 -68.29
N GLU A 28 4.66 17.24 -68.02
CA GLU A 28 5.51 17.40 -66.82
C GLU A 28 4.67 17.03 -65.62
N ALA A 29 5.05 15.96 -64.99
CA ALA A 29 4.56 15.60 -63.66
C ALA A 29 4.99 16.71 -62.72
N ALA A 30 4.06 17.59 -62.39
CA ALA A 30 4.20 18.48 -61.25
C ALA A 30 4.48 17.57 -60.03
N LYS A 31 5.74 17.61 -59.55
CA LYS A 31 6.07 17.18 -58.20
C LYS A 31 5.23 18.05 -57.29
N GLY A 32 4.06 17.55 -56.90
CA GLY A 32 3.40 18.01 -55.72
C GLY A 32 4.41 17.82 -54.58
N LYS A 33 4.88 18.91 -54.02
CA LYS A 33 5.38 18.90 -52.64
C LYS A 33 4.19 18.44 -51.81
N ASP A 34 4.19 17.16 -51.45
CA ASP A 34 3.45 16.73 -50.29
C ASP A 34 4.00 17.58 -49.13
N ALA A 35 3.29 18.63 -48.79
CA ALA A 35 3.45 19.28 -47.51
C ALA A 35 3.06 18.18 -46.50
N GLU A 36 4.06 17.52 -45.93
CA GLU A 36 3.92 16.64 -44.80
C GLU A 36 3.22 17.50 -43.75
N THR A 37 1.92 17.36 -43.62
CA THR A 37 1.14 18.02 -42.58
C THR A 37 1.63 17.36 -41.31
N GLU A 38 2.56 17.98 -40.59
CA GLU A 38 3.06 17.50 -39.33
C GLU A 38 1.88 17.24 -38.40
N ALA A 39 1.72 15.99 -37.99
CA ALA A 39 0.60 15.60 -37.15
C ALA A 39 0.71 16.30 -35.78
N VAL A 40 -0.35 16.99 -35.39
CA VAL A 40 -0.46 17.59 -34.04
C VAL A 40 -1.23 16.62 -33.15
N TYR A 41 -0.59 16.21 -32.07
CA TYR A 41 -1.15 15.22 -31.14
C TYR A 41 -1.84 15.89 -29.96
N ALA A 42 -3.03 15.43 -29.64
CA ALA A 42 -3.77 15.88 -28.46
C ALA A 42 -3.21 15.23 -27.19
N VAL A 43 -2.81 16.03 -26.20
CA VAL A 43 -2.19 15.55 -24.98
C VAL A 43 -2.78 16.23 -23.73
N ASN A 44 -2.70 15.53 -22.59
CA ASN A 44 -2.89 16.15 -21.29
C ASN A 44 -1.53 16.26 -20.61
N THR A 45 -1.33 17.37 -19.93
CA THR A 45 -0.07 17.68 -19.25
C THR A 45 -0.27 17.80 -17.75
N TYR A 46 0.84 17.69 -17.04
CA TYR A 46 0.95 17.84 -15.59
C TYR A 46 2.07 18.82 -15.29
N LYS A 47 1.76 19.85 -14.50
CA LYS A 47 2.74 20.82 -14.05
C LYS A 47 3.38 20.32 -12.77
N ILE A 48 4.69 20.14 -12.79
CA ILE A 48 5.45 19.55 -11.70
C ILE A 48 5.51 20.51 -10.53
N SER A 49 5.13 20.03 -9.36
CA SER A 49 5.38 20.68 -8.08
C SER A 49 6.28 19.80 -7.20
N ALA A 50 7.06 20.44 -6.33
CA ALA A 50 7.81 19.71 -5.31
C ALA A 50 6.84 19.13 -4.28
N GLY A 51 7.06 17.88 -3.91
CA GLY A 51 6.22 17.15 -2.97
C GLY A 51 7.03 16.26 -2.04
N ASN A 52 6.33 15.64 -1.11
CA ASN A 52 6.90 14.59 -0.27
C ASN A 52 6.38 13.25 -0.74
N LEU A 53 7.23 12.23 -0.72
CA LEU A 53 6.87 10.87 -1.05
C LEU A 53 7.43 9.93 0.02
N ASP A 54 6.54 9.17 0.65
CA ASP A 54 6.89 8.20 1.68
C ASP A 54 6.71 6.79 1.11
N GLU A 55 7.79 6.03 1.05
CA GLU A 55 7.72 4.60 0.79
C GLU A 55 7.30 3.88 2.07
N TYR A 56 6.39 2.94 1.96
CA TYR A 56 5.89 2.21 3.12
C TYR A 56 5.66 0.73 2.83
N LEU A 57 5.64 -0.04 3.90
CA LEU A 57 5.19 -1.43 3.92
C LEU A 57 3.87 -1.52 4.68
N GLU A 58 2.94 -2.29 4.15
CA GLU A 58 1.64 -2.51 4.80
C GLU A 58 1.63 -3.82 5.58
N PHE A 59 1.14 -3.74 6.82
CA PHE A 59 0.99 -4.87 7.71
C PHE A 59 -0.35 -4.83 8.43
N GLY A 60 -0.82 -6.00 8.86
CA GLY A 60 -1.88 -6.11 9.85
C GLY A 60 -1.30 -6.24 11.26
N GLY A 61 -2.01 -5.70 12.25
CA GLY A 61 -1.61 -5.82 13.64
C GLY A 61 -2.80 -5.83 14.59
N ASP A 62 -2.60 -6.39 15.75
CA ASP A 62 -3.60 -6.46 16.80
C ASP A 62 -3.29 -5.49 17.93
N VAL A 63 -4.29 -4.74 18.35
CA VAL A 63 -4.17 -3.84 19.50
C VAL A 63 -4.23 -4.65 20.79
N GLY A 64 -3.16 -4.59 21.55
CA GLY A 64 -3.04 -5.18 22.88
C GLY A 64 -2.84 -4.12 23.96
N ALA A 65 -3.05 -4.50 25.20
CA ALA A 65 -2.54 -3.71 26.33
C ALA A 65 -1.08 -4.08 26.58
N VAL A 66 -0.24 -3.10 26.89
CA VAL A 66 1.18 -3.34 27.24
C VAL A 66 1.28 -4.32 28.40
N ASN A 67 0.45 -4.13 29.43
CA ASN A 67 0.39 -5.03 30.57
C ASN A 67 -0.98 -5.68 30.65
N SER A 68 -1.03 -6.99 30.46
CA SER A 68 -2.22 -7.81 30.61
C SER A 68 -1.87 -9.09 31.37
N VAL A 69 -2.66 -9.42 32.38
CA VAL A 69 -2.44 -10.59 33.23
C VAL A 69 -3.69 -11.44 33.34
N ALA A 70 -3.55 -12.73 33.05
CA ALA A 70 -4.56 -13.72 33.32
C ALA A 70 -4.47 -14.11 34.82
N VAL A 71 -5.57 -13.94 35.54
CA VAL A 71 -5.67 -14.25 36.95
C VAL A 71 -6.24 -15.64 37.12
N MET A 72 -5.50 -16.49 37.79
CA MET A 72 -5.84 -17.87 38.12
C MET A 72 -6.15 -18.01 39.59
N PRO A 73 -6.96 -18.97 40.03
CA PRO A 73 -7.25 -19.19 41.45
C PRO A 73 -6.12 -19.97 42.13
N ASP A 74 -5.89 -19.67 43.38
CA ASP A 74 -4.89 -20.42 44.21
C ASP A 74 -5.33 -21.86 44.51
N MET A 75 -6.66 -22.10 44.50
CA MET A 75 -7.24 -23.41 44.77
C MET A 75 -8.26 -23.82 43.72
N ALA A 76 -8.28 -25.10 43.38
CA ALA A 76 -9.32 -25.67 42.53
C ALA A 76 -10.65 -25.77 43.30
N GLY A 77 -11.76 -25.45 42.65
CA GLY A 77 -13.10 -25.48 43.24
C GLY A 77 -14.18 -24.94 42.29
N LYS A 78 -15.31 -24.55 42.84
CA LYS A 78 -16.40 -23.92 42.09
C LYS A 78 -16.35 -22.39 42.27
N VAL A 79 -16.58 -21.62 41.23
CA VAL A 79 -16.73 -20.17 41.34
C VAL A 79 -18.01 -19.90 42.17
N ALA A 80 -17.85 -19.38 43.37
CA ALA A 80 -18.95 -19.05 44.25
C ALA A 80 -19.66 -17.75 43.81
N ARG A 81 -18.90 -16.70 43.57
CA ARG A 81 -19.37 -15.41 43.09
C ARG A 81 -18.22 -14.55 42.57
N PHE A 82 -18.58 -13.56 41.74
CA PHE A 82 -17.68 -12.45 41.34
C PHE A 82 -17.99 -11.20 42.17
N GLU A 83 -16.96 -10.45 42.57
CA GLU A 83 -17.07 -9.16 43.24
C GLU A 83 -16.89 -7.98 42.25
N VAL A 84 -16.61 -8.28 40.99
CA VAL A 84 -16.33 -7.31 39.94
C VAL A 84 -17.08 -7.66 38.68
N THR A 85 -17.22 -6.67 37.79
CA THR A 85 -17.84 -6.81 36.48
C THR A 85 -16.82 -6.49 35.36
N VAL A 86 -17.06 -7.00 34.15
CA VAL A 86 -16.26 -6.66 32.99
C VAL A 86 -16.34 -5.15 32.73
N GLY A 87 -15.18 -4.52 32.47
CA GLY A 87 -15.04 -3.09 32.30
C GLY A 87 -14.73 -2.30 33.58
N GLN A 88 -14.86 -2.90 34.76
CA GLN A 88 -14.59 -2.24 36.04
C GLN A 88 -13.08 -2.05 36.26
N MET A 89 -12.70 -0.89 36.82
CA MET A 89 -11.32 -0.64 37.28
C MET A 89 -11.09 -1.30 38.63
N VAL A 90 -9.99 -1.99 38.77
CA VAL A 90 -9.58 -2.69 40.01
C VAL A 90 -8.17 -2.27 40.43
N LYS A 91 -7.92 -2.30 41.71
CA LYS A 91 -6.58 -2.08 42.30
C LYS A 91 -5.88 -3.39 42.52
N LYS A 92 -4.55 -3.35 42.60
CA LYS A 92 -3.76 -4.48 43.03
C LYS A 92 -4.26 -5.00 44.40
N ASP A 93 -4.31 -6.31 44.57
CA ASP A 93 -4.77 -7.04 45.77
C ASP A 93 -6.31 -6.95 46.01
N GLN A 94 -7.07 -6.29 45.16
CA GLN A 94 -8.54 -6.29 45.23
C GLN A 94 -9.10 -7.69 44.92
N VAL A 95 -10.09 -8.13 45.66
CA VAL A 95 -10.76 -9.42 45.44
C VAL A 95 -11.65 -9.30 44.20
N LEU A 96 -11.49 -10.24 43.27
CA LEU A 96 -12.22 -10.33 41.99
C LEU A 96 -13.34 -11.36 42.08
N ALA A 97 -13.07 -12.48 42.71
CA ALA A 97 -13.99 -13.62 42.84
C ALA A 97 -13.67 -14.44 44.08
N TYR A 98 -14.61 -15.27 44.46
CA TYR A 98 -14.39 -16.32 45.47
C TYR A 98 -14.57 -17.68 44.81
N VAL A 99 -13.69 -18.63 45.20
CA VAL A 99 -13.75 -20.02 44.78
C VAL A 99 -14.01 -20.87 46.01
N ASP A 100 -15.06 -21.72 45.92
CA ASP A 100 -15.40 -22.71 46.91
C ASP A 100 -14.65 -24.03 46.62
N ALA A 101 -13.71 -24.34 47.46
CA ALA A 101 -12.89 -25.56 47.37
C ALA A 101 -13.46 -26.71 48.22
N SER A 102 -14.69 -26.56 48.79
CA SER A 102 -15.35 -27.58 49.62
C SER A 102 -15.55 -28.88 48.85
N ARG A 103 -15.36 -29.99 49.56
CA ARG A 103 -15.59 -31.36 49.07
C ARG A 103 -16.55 -32.06 50.02
N PRO A 104 -17.22 -33.14 49.59
CA PRO A 104 -18.07 -33.92 50.46
C PRO A 104 -17.32 -34.33 51.75
N GLY A 105 -17.85 -33.93 52.91
CA GLY A 105 -17.25 -34.18 54.22
C GLY A 105 -16.16 -33.23 54.66
N MET A 106 -15.73 -32.23 53.82
CA MET A 106 -14.75 -31.22 54.12
C MET A 106 -15.19 -29.84 53.71
N ASN A 107 -15.47 -28.95 54.63
CA ASN A 107 -15.83 -27.57 54.36
C ASN A 107 -14.58 -26.69 54.49
N TYR A 108 -14.30 -25.90 53.45
CA TYR A 108 -13.25 -24.88 53.43
C TYR A 108 -13.87 -23.48 53.39
N SER A 109 -13.18 -22.51 53.94
CA SER A 109 -13.57 -21.11 53.70
C SER A 109 -13.36 -20.76 52.22
N LEU A 110 -14.18 -19.87 51.71
CA LEU A 110 -14.04 -19.40 50.34
C LEU A 110 -12.66 -18.82 50.07
N SER A 111 -12.00 -19.31 49.03
CA SER A 111 -10.68 -18.83 48.60
C SER A 111 -10.84 -17.57 47.76
N PRO A 112 -10.27 -16.41 48.15
CA PRO A 112 -10.34 -15.19 47.37
C PRO A 112 -9.36 -15.22 46.19
N VAL A 113 -9.85 -14.88 45.00
CA VAL A 113 -9.01 -14.63 43.82
C VAL A 113 -8.75 -13.12 43.73
N LYS A 114 -7.47 -12.72 43.84
CA LYS A 114 -7.06 -11.31 43.94
C LYS A 114 -6.42 -10.81 42.65
N ALA A 115 -6.55 -9.52 42.39
CA ALA A 115 -5.90 -8.84 41.28
C ALA A 115 -4.38 -8.70 41.50
N PRO A 116 -3.51 -9.23 40.60
CA PRO A 116 -2.05 -9.09 40.78
C PRO A 116 -1.56 -7.70 40.35
N ILE A 117 -2.31 -7.00 39.54
CA ILE A 117 -2.01 -5.63 39.09
C ILE A 117 -3.25 -4.75 39.19
N SER A 118 -3.06 -3.42 39.18
CA SER A 118 -4.14 -2.47 38.98
C SER A 118 -4.46 -2.35 37.49
N GLY A 119 -5.72 -2.28 37.13
CA GLY A 119 -6.14 -2.18 35.72
C GLY A 119 -7.63 -2.37 35.55
N ARG A 120 -8.08 -2.59 34.33
CA ARG A 120 -9.46 -2.84 33.97
C ARG A 120 -9.72 -4.34 33.77
N VAL A 121 -10.81 -4.85 34.32
CA VAL A 121 -11.25 -6.22 34.05
C VAL A 121 -11.67 -6.32 32.58
N VAL A 122 -10.96 -7.12 31.79
CA VAL A 122 -11.23 -7.31 30.36
C VAL A 122 -12.19 -8.47 30.12
N SER A 123 -12.04 -9.54 30.89
CA SER A 123 -12.92 -10.71 30.75
C SER A 123 -13.03 -11.48 32.07
N LEU A 124 -14.15 -12.19 32.22
CA LEU A 124 -14.46 -13.14 33.29
C LEU A 124 -14.95 -14.44 32.64
N PRO A 125 -14.03 -15.30 32.11
CA PRO A 125 -14.41 -16.45 31.29
C PRO A 125 -15.33 -17.46 31.95
N PRO A 126 -15.15 -17.90 33.27
CA PRO A 126 -16.03 -18.85 33.89
C PRO A 126 -17.33 -18.21 34.38
N SER A 127 -18.41 -18.99 34.44
CA SER A 127 -19.65 -18.59 35.06
C SER A 127 -19.67 -18.98 36.55
N VAL A 128 -20.53 -18.32 37.35
CA VAL A 128 -20.78 -18.73 38.72
C VAL A 128 -21.26 -20.17 38.73
N GLY A 129 -20.73 -20.99 39.62
CA GLY A 129 -20.98 -22.43 39.74
C GLY A 129 -20.10 -23.30 38.84
N SER A 130 -19.33 -22.74 37.92
CA SER A 130 -18.37 -23.51 37.11
C SER A 130 -17.22 -24.02 37.97
N THR A 131 -16.70 -25.21 37.65
CA THR A 131 -15.52 -25.77 38.25
C THR A 131 -14.26 -25.17 37.56
N VAL A 132 -13.34 -24.64 38.36
CA VAL A 132 -12.07 -24.08 37.90
C VAL A 132 -10.92 -24.81 38.59
N SER A 133 -9.79 -24.91 37.91
CA SER A 133 -8.52 -25.39 38.42
C SER A 133 -7.50 -24.24 38.46
N GLN A 134 -6.35 -24.49 39.10
CA GLN A 134 -5.24 -23.51 39.14
C GLN A 134 -4.68 -23.12 37.77
N ALA A 135 -5.01 -23.86 36.71
CA ALA A 135 -4.61 -23.55 35.34
C ALA A 135 -5.69 -22.81 34.52
N VAL A 136 -6.88 -22.58 35.11
CA VAL A 136 -7.99 -21.94 34.44
C VAL A 136 -8.03 -20.45 34.77
N THR A 137 -8.02 -19.61 33.78
CA THR A 137 -8.15 -18.14 33.92
C THR A 137 -9.54 -17.80 34.47
N VAL A 138 -9.61 -17.16 35.64
CA VAL A 138 -10.85 -16.69 36.29
C VAL A 138 -11.17 -15.26 35.85
N ALA A 139 -10.16 -14.43 35.67
CA ALA A 139 -10.29 -13.06 35.20
C ALA A 139 -9.10 -12.66 34.38
N SER A 140 -9.28 -11.72 33.44
CA SER A 140 -8.17 -11.06 32.77
C SER A 140 -8.19 -9.56 33.11
N ILE A 141 -7.06 -9.03 33.54
CA ILE A 141 -6.89 -7.60 33.88
C ILE A 141 -5.87 -7.01 32.95
N ALA A 142 -6.19 -5.84 32.37
CA ALA A 142 -5.28 -5.13 31.48
C ALA A 142 -5.22 -3.64 31.83
N GLN A 143 -4.06 -3.03 31.59
CA GLN A 143 -3.86 -1.59 31.65
C GLN A 143 -4.29 -1.00 30.29
N THR A 144 -5.54 -0.53 30.21
CA THR A 144 -6.15 -0.06 28.96
C THR A 144 -5.75 1.37 28.58
N ASP A 145 -4.98 2.04 29.41
CA ASP A 145 -4.49 3.40 29.15
C ASP A 145 -3.17 3.40 28.37
N ASP A 146 -2.46 2.27 28.32
CA ASP A 146 -1.21 2.07 27.58
C ASP A 146 -1.39 0.89 26.59
N LEU A 147 -1.57 1.23 25.33
CA LEU A 147 -1.86 0.28 24.27
C LEU A 147 -0.67 0.12 23.34
N GLU A 148 -0.47 -1.09 22.85
CA GLU A 148 0.51 -1.42 21.82
C GLU A 148 -0.16 -2.12 20.65
N ILE A 149 0.37 -1.94 19.45
CA ILE A 149 -0.02 -2.68 18.26
C ILE A 149 1.07 -3.70 17.98
N LYS A 150 0.72 -4.98 18.01
CA LYS A 150 1.64 -6.09 17.70
C LYS A 150 1.52 -6.42 16.22
N VAL A 151 2.64 -6.39 15.51
CA VAL A 151 2.73 -6.68 14.09
C VAL A 151 3.77 -7.76 13.87
N SER A 152 3.46 -8.72 13.00
CA SER A 152 4.39 -9.75 12.57
C SER A 152 4.93 -9.41 11.18
N VAL A 153 6.24 -9.16 11.10
CA VAL A 153 6.93 -8.76 9.88
C VAL A 153 7.64 -9.96 9.27
N ALA A 154 7.39 -10.26 8.00
CA ALA A 154 8.06 -11.36 7.31
C ALA A 154 9.59 -11.12 7.21
N GLU A 155 10.37 -12.19 7.32
CA GLU A 155 11.84 -12.20 7.31
C GLU A 155 12.45 -11.34 6.20
N ARG A 156 11.88 -11.37 4.99
CA ARG A 156 12.36 -10.59 3.83
C ARG A 156 12.38 -9.07 4.03
N PHE A 157 11.64 -8.55 5.02
CA PHE A 157 11.54 -7.13 5.30
C PHE A 157 12.32 -6.68 6.53
N VAL A 158 12.94 -7.62 7.26
CA VAL A 158 13.61 -7.35 8.54
C VAL A 158 14.67 -6.27 8.43
N SER A 159 15.45 -6.26 7.33
CA SER A 159 16.51 -5.25 7.10
C SER A 159 15.99 -3.82 6.93
N ARG A 160 14.68 -3.66 6.68
CA ARG A 160 14.03 -2.36 6.48
C ARG A 160 13.31 -1.85 7.74
N ILE A 161 13.42 -2.59 8.85
CA ILE A 161 12.70 -2.30 10.09
C ILE A 161 13.70 -1.81 11.14
N ALA A 162 13.36 -0.70 11.77
CA ALA A 162 14.18 -0.13 12.86
C ALA A 162 13.27 0.47 13.94
N GLU A 163 13.82 0.60 15.16
CA GLU A 163 13.16 1.34 16.22
C GLU A 163 13.00 2.83 15.88
N ASN A 164 11.99 3.47 16.44
CA ASN A 164 11.60 4.84 16.18
C ASN A 164 11.10 5.15 14.76
N GLN A 165 10.95 4.14 13.92
CA GLN A 165 10.34 4.28 12.58
C GLN A 165 8.89 4.76 12.70
N LYS A 166 8.51 5.71 11.84
CA LYS A 166 7.16 6.25 11.79
C LYS A 166 6.23 5.29 11.10
N ALA A 167 4.99 5.26 11.56
CA ALA A 167 3.92 4.52 10.93
C ALA A 167 2.62 5.34 10.95
N VAL A 168 1.77 5.06 10.00
CA VAL A 168 0.39 5.53 9.95
C VAL A 168 -0.52 4.33 10.15
N VAL A 169 -1.43 4.44 11.11
CA VAL A 169 -2.34 3.36 11.48
C VAL A 169 -3.77 3.77 11.17
N THR A 170 -4.52 2.87 10.58
CA THR A 170 -5.95 3.03 10.31
C THR A 170 -6.74 1.87 10.89
N PHE A 171 -7.99 2.13 11.27
CA PHE A 171 -8.92 1.16 11.82
C PHE A 171 -10.22 1.17 11.01
N ASP A 172 -10.77 0.01 10.72
CA ASP A 172 -12.05 -0.09 10.01
C ASP A 172 -13.21 0.53 10.82
N ALA A 173 -13.07 0.59 12.16
CA ALA A 173 -14.02 1.25 13.04
C ALA A 173 -14.04 2.79 12.89
N TYR A 174 -13.02 3.40 12.31
CA TYR A 174 -12.88 4.85 12.12
C TYR A 174 -12.45 5.18 10.70
N PRO A 175 -13.34 5.04 9.70
CA PRO A 175 -13.01 5.27 8.31
C PRO A 175 -12.48 6.70 8.07
N GLY A 176 -11.40 6.82 7.32
CA GLY A 176 -10.79 8.11 6.98
C GLY A 176 -10.01 8.81 8.10
N VAL A 177 -9.87 8.17 9.27
CA VAL A 177 -9.06 8.68 10.37
C VAL A 177 -7.71 7.98 10.39
N GLU A 178 -6.64 8.75 10.30
CA GLU A 178 -5.27 8.28 10.41
C GLU A 178 -4.70 8.57 11.80
N PHE A 179 -4.03 7.60 12.38
CA PHE A 179 -3.37 7.70 13.68
C PHE A 179 -1.87 7.58 13.48
N ASN A 180 -1.11 8.54 13.99
CA ASN A 180 0.34 8.46 13.96
C ASN A 180 0.82 7.44 15.00
N ALA A 181 1.79 6.65 14.61
CA ALA A 181 2.41 5.66 15.49
C ALA A 181 3.92 5.58 15.25
N LYS A 182 4.62 4.95 16.17
CA LYS A 182 6.05 4.65 16.05
C LYS A 182 6.34 3.25 16.52
N VAL A 183 7.33 2.63 15.87
CA VAL A 183 7.94 1.39 16.35
C VAL A 183 8.73 1.70 17.62
N PHE A 184 8.36 1.09 18.73
CA PHE A 184 9.09 1.27 20.00
C PHE A 184 9.87 0.02 20.43
N GLU A 185 9.55 -1.13 19.84
CA GLU A 185 10.24 -2.38 20.13
C GLU A 185 10.32 -3.24 18.87
N VAL A 186 11.50 -3.76 18.60
CA VAL A 186 11.78 -4.74 17.54
C VAL A 186 12.31 -6.00 18.20
N SER A 187 11.66 -7.14 17.97
CA SER A 187 12.11 -8.41 18.54
C SER A 187 13.50 -8.77 18.01
N PRO A 188 14.46 -9.11 18.86
CA PRO A 188 15.78 -9.59 18.41
C PRO A 188 15.75 -11.02 17.86
N VAL A 189 14.61 -11.71 17.96
CA VAL A 189 14.45 -13.12 17.59
C VAL A 189 13.30 -13.26 16.58
N LEU A 190 13.52 -14.08 15.56
CA LEU A 190 12.47 -14.50 14.64
C LEU A 190 11.76 -15.74 15.16
N ASP A 191 10.45 -15.78 14.97
CA ASP A 191 9.67 -17.00 15.11
C ASP A 191 9.97 -17.92 13.91
N THR A 192 10.58 -19.06 14.20
CA THR A 192 11.02 -20.02 13.18
C THR A 192 9.85 -20.76 12.51
N THR A 193 8.68 -20.81 13.15
CA THR A 193 7.50 -21.48 12.64
C THR A 193 6.80 -20.63 11.59
N SER A 194 6.60 -19.35 11.91
CA SER A 194 5.95 -18.38 11.00
C SER A 194 6.94 -17.63 10.12
N ARG A 195 8.24 -17.70 10.40
CA ARG A 195 9.31 -16.91 9.77
C ARG A 195 9.01 -15.42 9.80
N THR A 196 8.58 -14.95 10.96
CA THR A 196 8.28 -13.53 11.17
C THR A 196 9.04 -12.98 12.37
N MET A 197 9.29 -11.69 12.32
CA MET A 197 9.81 -10.89 13.43
C MET A 197 8.66 -10.09 14.03
N ALA A 198 8.49 -10.16 15.34
CA ALA A 198 7.50 -9.34 16.02
C ALA A 198 8.02 -7.92 16.22
N ILE A 199 7.19 -6.94 15.91
CA ILE A 199 7.41 -5.54 16.25
C ILE A 199 6.22 -5.00 17.03
N LYS A 200 6.46 -4.01 17.87
CA LYS A 200 5.42 -3.33 18.61
C LYS A 200 5.43 -1.85 18.27
N LEU A 201 4.26 -1.31 17.98
CA LEU A 201 4.07 0.11 17.72
C LEU A 201 3.23 0.72 18.83
N ARG A 202 3.46 2.01 19.06
CA ARG A 202 2.69 2.83 19.99
C ARG A 202 2.08 4.01 19.23
N ILE A 203 0.81 4.28 19.47
CA ILE A 203 0.11 5.42 18.88
C ILE A 203 0.44 6.68 19.69
N GLU A 204 0.87 7.72 19.01
CA GLU A 204 1.27 8.99 19.59
C GLU A 204 0.59 10.17 18.87
N PRO A 205 -0.23 10.97 19.57
CA PRO A 205 -0.67 10.83 20.96
C PRO A 205 -1.63 9.66 21.19
N ALA A 206 -1.67 9.11 22.42
CA ALA A 206 -2.60 8.03 22.77
C ALA A 206 -4.05 8.49 22.59
N ASP A 207 -4.88 7.61 22.03
CA ASP A 207 -6.29 7.89 21.73
C ASP A 207 -7.22 6.91 22.46
N LYS A 208 -8.12 7.45 23.28
CA LYS A 208 -9.08 6.68 24.09
C LYS A 208 -10.15 5.94 23.27
N ARG A 209 -10.31 6.29 22.00
CA ARG A 209 -11.24 5.60 21.08
C ARG A 209 -10.78 4.19 20.76
N ILE A 210 -9.46 3.98 20.77
CA ILE A 210 -8.84 2.71 20.45
C ILE A 210 -9.01 1.74 21.62
N LYS A 211 -9.37 0.49 21.32
CA LYS A 211 -9.63 -0.54 22.30
C LYS A 211 -8.77 -1.77 22.06
N VAL A 212 -8.44 -2.47 23.13
CA VAL A 212 -7.82 -3.80 23.07
C VAL A 212 -8.69 -4.73 22.21
N GLY A 213 -8.05 -5.50 21.34
CA GLY A 213 -8.72 -6.42 20.41
C GLY A 213 -9.13 -5.80 19.08
N MET A 214 -8.90 -4.51 18.84
CA MET A 214 -9.08 -3.92 17.53
C MET A 214 -7.99 -4.40 16.57
N TYR A 215 -8.35 -4.59 15.31
CA TYR A 215 -7.43 -4.87 14.22
C TYR A 215 -6.98 -3.56 13.58
N ALA A 216 -5.68 -3.39 13.44
CA ALA A 216 -5.03 -2.21 12.89
C ALA A 216 -4.41 -2.52 11.52
N ARG A 217 -4.60 -1.63 10.55
CA ARG A 217 -3.81 -1.59 9.31
C ARG A 217 -2.68 -0.60 9.53
N VAL A 218 -1.47 -1.07 9.40
CA VAL A 218 -0.25 -0.31 9.70
C VAL A 218 0.52 -0.08 8.40
N ARG A 219 0.69 1.16 8.00
CA ARG A 219 1.63 1.60 6.97
C ARG A 219 2.90 2.06 7.65
N LEU A 220 3.93 1.23 7.62
CA LEU A 220 5.23 1.50 8.21
C LEU A 220 6.10 2.21 7.18
N ILE A 221 6.51 3.45 7.46
CA ILE A 221 7.31 4.27 6.54
C ILE A 221 8.74 3.75 6.56
N THR A 222 9.21 3.27 5.40
CA THR A 222 10.55 2.69 5.26
C THR A 222 11.56 3.64 4.64
N ASP A 223 11.09 4.57 3.84
CA ASP A 223 11.91 5.64 3.27
C ASP A 223 11.04 6.88 3.03
N SER A 224 11.65 8.06 2.99
CA SER A 224 10.93 9.32 2.86
C SER A 224 11.78 10.35 2.14
N VAL A 225 11.27 10.87 1.04
CA VAL A 225 11.91 11.95 0.28
C VAL A 225 11.07 13.20 0.42
N LYS A 226 11.73 14.31 0.76
CA LYS A 226 11.10 15.62 0.94
C LYS A 226 11.54 16.59 -0.14
N ASN A 227 10.63 17.46 -0.56
CA ASN A 227 10.87 18.43 -1.63
C ASN A 227 11.39 17.79 -2.92
N ALA A 228 10.95 16.58 -3.21
CA ALA A 228 11.31 15.84 -4.40
C ALA A 228 10.39 16.20 -5.57
N ILE A 229 10.89 16.03 -6.77
CA ILE A 229 10.07 16.05 -7.98
C ILE A 229 9.28 14.75 -8.03
N VAL A 230 7.96 14.84 -7.85
CA VAL A 230 7.06 13.68 -7.85
C VAL A 230 6.11 13.78 -9.03
N ILE A 231 6.10 12.76 -9.87
CA ILE A 231 5.26 12.69 -11.06
C ILE A 231 4.37 11.44 -11.07
N PRO A 232 3.23 11.46 -11.75
CA PRO A 232 2.43 10.25 -11.98
C PRO A 232 3.21 9.22 -12.81
N ASN A 233 3.12 7.94 -12.46
CA ASN A 233 3.79 6.85 -13.21
C ASN A 233 3.37 6.81 -14.69
N THR A 234 2.18 7.31 -14.99
CA THR A 234 1.67 7.41 -16.37
C THR A 234 2.51 8.32 -17.26
N ALA A 235 3.27 9.28 -16.70
CA ALA A 235 4.15 10.15 -17.47
C ALA A 235 5.42 9.46 -17.94
N ILE A 236 5.81 8.35 -17.30
CA ILE A 236 7.08 7.67 -17.56
C ILE A 236 6.92 6.74 -18.75
N VAL A 237 7.78 6.92 -19.75
CA VAL A 237 7.88 6.08 -20.95
C VAL A 237 9.21 5.34 -20.92
N THR A 238 9.18 4.02 -21.05
CA THR A 238 10.41 3.22 -21.12
C THR A 238 10.82 3.02 -22.57
N ARG A 239 12.04 3.41 -22.92
CA ARG A 239 12.66 3.12 -24.22
C ARG A 239 14.05 2.50 -24.01
N ASP A 240 14.32 1.42 -24.67
CA ASP A 240 15.59 0.66 -24.54
C ASP A 240 15.97 0.35 -23.07
N GLY A 241 14.94 0.06 -22.24
CA GLY A 241 15.10 -0.26 -20.82
C GLY A 241 15.43 0.94 -19.92
N LYS A 242 15.37 2.17 -20.45
CA LYS A 242 15.60 3.41 -19.69
C LYS A 242 14.32 4.23 -19.57
N PRO A 243 14.11 4.91 -18.44
CA PRO A 243 12.95 5.78 -18.24
C PRO A 243 13.17 7.16 -18.90
N TYR A 244 12.14 7.65 -19.56
CA TYR A 244 12.04 8.98 -20.17
C TYR A 244 10.71 9.61 -19.84
N VAL A 245 10.65 10.93 -19.99
CA VAL A 245 9.41 11.72 -19.89
C VAL A 245 9.34 12.69 -21.06
N PHE A 246 8.16 12.93 -21.63
CA PHE A 246 7.96 14.00 -22.57
C PHE A 246 7.70 15.29 -21.81
N SER A 247 8.68 16.22 -21.84
CA SER A 247 8.54 17.57 -21.30
C SER A 247 8.13 18.54 -22.40
N VAL A 248 7.31 19.54 -22.08
CA VAL A 248 6.94 20.61 -22.99
C VAL A 248 8.16 21.51 -23.17
N ALA A 249 8.70 21.55 -24.38
CA ALA A 249 9.88 22.33 -24.70
C ALA A 249 9.53 23.77 -25.10
N THR A 250 8.44 23.94 -25.87
CA THR A 250 7.97 25.25 -26.30
C THR A 250 6.47 25.33 -26.00
N GLN A 251 6.04 26.41 -25.36
CA GLN A 251 4.61 26.68 -25.10
C GLN A 251 3.92 27.11 -26.40
N LYS A 252 2.64 26.82 -26.52
CA LYS A 252 1.82 27.26 -27.64
C LYS A 252 1.75 28.79 -27.70
N THR A 253 2.02 29.33 -28.87
CA THR A 253 1.82 30.76 -29.23
C THR A 253 0.74 30.92 -30.28
N GLU A 254 0.45 32.17 -30.71
CA GLU A 254 -0.53 32.39 -31.79
C GLU A 254 -0.02 31.86 -33.14
N GLU A 255 1.29 31.72 -33.31
CA GLU A 255 1.92 31.33 -34.59
C GLU A 255 2.47 29.89 -34.58
N GLU A 256 2.76 29.29 -33.37
CA GLU A 256 3.37 27.98 -33.26
C GLU A 256 2.65 27.08 -32.26
N GLU A 257 2.49 25.80 -32.62
CA GLU A 257 2.01 24.76 -31.70
C GLU A 257 3.08 24.40 -30.65
N ALA A 258 2.64 23.96 -29.48
CA ALA A 258 3.57 23.48 -28.48
C ALA A 258 4.37 22.26 -28.98
N THR A 259 5.63 22.16 -28.58
CA THR A 259 6.46 20.99 -28.90
C THR A 259 6.91 20.29 -27.65
N VAL A 260 7.14 18.99 -27.77
CA VAL A 260 7.64 18.16 -26.65
C VAL A 260 9.03 17.65 -26.93
N LYS A 261 9.79 17.50 -25.86
CA LYS A 261 11.13 16.91 -25.85
C LYS A 261 11.13 15.63 -25.04
N LEU A 262 11.76 14.59 -25.57
CA LEU A 262 12.00 13.34 -24.84
C LEU A 262 13.18 13.51 -23.89
N THR A 263 12.90 13.69 -22.60
CA THR A 263 13.90 13.97 -21.58
C THR A 263 14.23 12.69 -20.81
N PRO A 264 15.48 12.24 -20.75
CA PRO A 264 15.89 11.11 -19.91
C PRO A 264 15.77 11.51 -18.44
N VAL A 265 15.30 10.58 -17.61
CA VAL A 265 15.11 10.82 -16.18
C VAL A 265 15.71 9.70 -15.34
N THR A 266 16.11 10.02 -14.13
CA THR A 266 16.49 9.04 -13.11
C THR A 266 15.36 8.89 -12.13
N ALA A 267 14.67 7.73 -12.15
CA ALA A 267 13.59 7.44 -11.25
C ALA A 267 14.13 6.99 -9.87
N GLY A 268 13.52 7.49 -8.81
CA GLY A 268 13.78 7.12 -7.43
C GLY A 268 12.65 6.23 -6.86
N ILE A 269 12.14 6.59 -5.68
CA ILE A 269 11.07 5.87 -5.00
C ILE A 269 9.77 5.92 -5.82
N SER A 270 9.09 4.77 -5.91
CA SER A 270 7.79 4.67 -6.58
C SER A 270 6.75 4.05 -5.65
N VAL A 271 5.68 4.80 -5.37
CA VAL A 271 4.59 4.38 -4.49
C VAL A 271 3.28 5.05 -4.90
N ASP A 272 2.15 4.35 -4.75
CA ASP A 272 0.79 4.87 -5.02
C ASP A 272 0.63 5.54 -6.41
N ASN A 273 1.18 4.90 -7.46
CA ASN A 273 1.18 5.42 -8.82
C ASN A 273 1.92 6.77 -9.01
N LYS A 274 2.79 7.11 -8.08
CA LYS A 274 3.68 8.27 -8.14
C LYS A 274 5.12 7.81 -8.06
N THR A 275 6.00 8.48 -8.81
CA THR A 275 7.44 8.21 -8.81
C THR A 275 8.20 9.51 -8.57
N GLU A 276 9.18 9.42 -7.69
CA GLU A 276 10.20 10.43 -7.53
C GLU A 276 11.11 10.47 -8.76
N ILE A 277 11.45 11.65 -9.20
CA ILE A 277 12.47 11.88 -10.22
C ILE A 277 13.65 12.58 -9.55
N ALA A 278 14.76 11.83 -9.44
CA ALA A 278 15.97 12.32 -8.81
C ALA A 278 16.73 13.28 -9.74
N GLU A 279 16.70 13.03 -11.06
CA GLU A 279 17.40 13.84 -12.05
C GLU A 279 16.61 13.92 -13.36
N GLY A 280 16.75 15.03 -14.08
CA GLY A 280 16.20 15.23 -15.43
C GLY A 280 15.01 16.17 -15.50
N LEU A 281 14.37 16.53 -14.39
CA LEU A 281 13.24 17.46 -14.34
C LEU A 281 13.42 18.48 -13.22
N ALA A 282 12.76 19.62 -13.35
CA ALA A 282 12.71 20.68 -12.36
C ALA A 282 11.26 21.01 -11.93
N ALA A 283 11.12 21.63 -10.76
CA ALA A 283 9.83 22.16 -10.34
C ALA A 283 9.39 23.29 -11.29
N GLY A 284 8.14 23.22 -11.73
CA GLY A 284 7.58 24.14 -12.72
C GLY A 284 7.61 23.61 -14.15
N ASP A 285 8.37 22.56 -14.45
CA ASP A 285 8.31 21.89 -15.74
C ASP A 285 6.92 21.32 -16.01
N GLU A 286 6.53 21.28 -17.27
CA GLU A 286 5.27 20.70 -17.71
C GLU A 286 5.54 19.42 -18.50
N ILE A 287 4.91 18.32 -18.11
CA ILE A 287 5.14 16.98 -18.68
C ILE A 287 3.84 16.37 -19.19
N VAL A 288 3.96 15.51 -20.21
CA VAL A 288 2.81 14.80 -20.77
C VAL A 288 2.47 13.59 -19.90
N ILE A 289 1.21 13.49 -19.47
CA ILE A 289 0.69 12.37 -18.67
C ILE A 289 -0.31 11.48 -19.45
N LYS A 290 -0.82 11.97 -20.59
CA LYS A 290 -1.73 11.22 -21.45
C LYS A 290 -1.50 11.59 -22.91
N GLY A 291 -1.46 10.57 -23.80
CA GLY A 291 -1.17 10.74 -25.23
C GLY A 291 0.30 10.45 -25.60
N GLN A 292 1.16 10.17 -24.62
CA GLN A 292 2.61 9.99 -24.77
C GLN A 292 3.01 8.83 -25.69
N THR A 293 2.17 7.82 -25.87
CA THR A 293 2.46 6.64 -26.70
C THR A 293 2.56 6.93 -28.18
N LEU A 294 1.97 8.05 -28.63
CA LEU A 294 1.96 8.48 -30.01
C LEU A 294 3.08 9.48 -30.33
N LEU A 295 3.81 9.94 -29.30
CA LEU A 295 4.78 11.01 -29.44
C LEU A 295 6.17 10.51 -29.80
N ASN A 296 6.85 11.29 -30.60
CA ASN A 296 8.29 11.22 -30.82
C ASN A 296 8.96 12.50 -30.30
N ASP A 297 10.28 12.48 -30.21
CA ASP A 297 11.03 13.67 -29.84
C ASP A 297 10.80 14.80 -30.85
N GLY A 298 10.51 16.01 -30.36
CA GLY A 298 10.14 17.17 -31.19
C GLY A 298 8.72 17.17 -31.72
N ALA A 299 7.84 16.24 -31.34
CA ALA A 299 6.47 16.19 -31.85
C ALA A 299 5.68 17.44 -31.45
N LYS A 300 4.82 17.91 -32.37
CA LYS A 300 3.90 19.01 -32.13
C LYS A 300 2.67 18.51 -31.36
N VAL A 301 2.27 19.23 -30.33
CA VAL A 301 1.17 18.84 -29.47
C VAL A 301 0.16 19.96 -29.26
N ASN A 302 -1.10 19.56 -29.12
CA ASN A 302 -2.17 20.43 -28.66
C ASN A 302 -2.54 20.02 -27.21
N ILE A 303 -2.26 20.88 -26.26
CA ILE A 303 -2.53 20.64 -24.84
C ILE A 303 -4.01 20.86 -24.58
N ILE A 304 -4.74 19.79 -24.23
CA ILE A 304 -6.19 19.84 -23.97
C ILE A 304 -6.45 20.24 -22.52
N ALA A 305 -5.67 19.69 -21.58
CA ALA A 305 -5.84 19.94 -20.16
C ALA A 305 -4.49 19.93 -19.46
N VAL A 306 -4.34 20.86 -18.51
CA VAL A 306 -3.20 20.93 -17.59
C VAL A 306 -3.72 20.55 -16.21
N THR A 307 -3.05 19.61 -15.54
CA THR A 307 -3.30 19.22 -14.15
C THR A 307 -2.12 19.62 -13.27
N GLU A 308 -2.37 19.87 -11.98
CA GLU A 308 -1.36 20.18 -10.96
C GLU A 308 -1.34 19.14 -9.86
#